data_5c82abf65aeb7ef3add18c8b25dcf1d6
#
_entry.id   5c82abf65aeb7ef3add18c8b25dcf1d6
#
_cell.length_a   1.000
_cell.length_b   1.000
_cell.length_c   1.000
_cell.angle_alpha   90.00
_cell.angle_beta   90.00
_cell.angle_gamma   90.00
#
_symmetry.space_group_name_H-M   'P 1'
#
loop_
_entity.id
_entity.type
_entity.pdbx_description
1 polymer ?
#
loop_
_entity_poly.entity_id
_entity_poly.type
_entity_poly.pdbx_seq_one_letter_code
_entity_poly.pdbx_strand_id
1 'polypeptide(L)'
;GPTGADGSTGPTGFTGSTEPNGFTGSTGPTGSTGSTGPTGSTGSTGPTGAASVGLTNYLYVFDTTNQSIAVGSSVTFNTNGPITGTALSHITGTGNIIINTLGTYVAEFQLQASRENQFSLQLNGTPISGGRFGTGSPHTINQGTAAFTVTVVPSTLTLINNTSSAGTITLSNSDGGSLTNVSASISIFQVG
;
A
#
# COMPACT_ATOMS: atom_id res chain seq x y z
N GLY A 1 -19.17 -28.71 -0.23
CA GLY A 1 -18.70 -29.74 0.71
C GLY A 1 -19.20 -31.13 0.31
N PRO A 2 -18.61 -32.24 0.80
CA PRO A 2 -19.10 -33.56 0.49
C PRO A 2 -20.50 -33.78 1.07
N THR A 3 -21.32 -34.57 0.36
CA THR A 3 -22.65 -34.97 0.84
C THR A 3 -22.48 -35.85 2.07
N GLY A 4 -23.36 -35.71 3.10
CA GLY A 4 -23.34 -36.55 4.29
C GLY A 4 -23.58 -38.02 3.93
N ALA A 5 -23.07 -38.94 4.77
CA ALA A 5 -23.28 -40.38 4.59
C ALA A 5 -24.75 -40.73 4.79
N ASP A 6 -25.25 -41.73 4.01
CA ASP A 6 -26.59 -42.26 4.19
C ASP A 6 -26.78 -42.84 5.58
N GLY A 7 -27.98 -42.69 6.13
CA GLY A 7 -28.35 -43.28 7.45
C GLY A 7 -28.30 -44.81 7.41
N SER A 8 -27.94 -45.43 8.53
CA SER A 8 -27.92 -46.89 8.64
C SER A 8 -29.34 -47.50 8.59
N THR A 9 -29.47 -48.65 7.93
CA THR A 9 -30.73 -49.42 7.91
C THR A 9 -31.11 -49.86 9.32
N GLY A 10 -32.38 -49.74 9.69
CA GLY A 10 -32.90 -50.16 11.00
C GLY A 10 -32.79 -51.70 11.21
N PRO A 11 -32.74 -52.16 12.44
CA PRO A 11 -32.66 -53.56 12.77
C PRO A 11 -33.94 -54.32 12.34
N THR A 12 -33.77 -55.59 11.93
CA THR A 12 -34.90 -56.48 11.64
C THR A 12 -35.77 -56.71 12.87
N GLY A 13 -37.12 -56.69 12.71
CA GLY A 13 -38.05 -56.90 13.78
C GLY A 13 -37.92 -58.33 14.37
N PHE A 14 -38.28 -58.47 15.66
CA PHE A 14 -38.25 -59.74 16.40
C PHE A 14 -39.27 -60.73 15.78
N THR A 15 -38.93 -62.03 15.75
CA THR A 15 -39.83 -63.10 15.37
C THR A 15 -40.88 -63.28 16.49
N GLY A 16 -42.17 -63.40 16.14
CA GLY A 16 -43.30 -63.63 17.07
C GLY A 16 -43.14 -64.92 17.80
N SER A 17 -43.69 -65.00 19.12
CA SER A 17 -43.70 -66.19 19.96
C SER A 17 -44.56 -67.25 19.33
N THR A 18 -44.16 -68.54 19.53
CA THR A 18 -44.93 -69.76 19.15
C THR A 18 -46.00 -70.07 20.22
N GLU A 19 -47.28 -70.24 19.82
CA GLU A 19 -48.35 -70.57 20.69
C GLU A 19 -48.33 -72.07 21.07
N PRO A 20 -48.81 -72.52 22.34
CA PRO A 20 -48.71 -73.88 22.79
C PRO A 20 -49.58 -74.90 22.03
N ASN A 21 -50.46 -74.52 21.14
CA ASN A 21 -51.40 -75.43 20.45
C ASN A 21 -51.07 -75.64 18.96
N GLY A 22 -49.80 -75.55 18.55
CA GLY A 22 -49.34 -76.00 17.24
C GLY A 22 -49.58 -75.12 16.02
N PHE A 23 -50.15 -73.95 16.18
CA PHE A 23 -50.16 -72.98 15.11
C PHE A 23 -48.93 -72.10 15.17
N THR A 24 -48.17 -72.15 14.09
CA THR A 24 -47.04 -71.24 13.97
C THR A 24 -47.58 -69.77 13.88
N GLY A 25 -47.21 -68.96 14.90
CA GLY A 25 -47.55 -67.52 14.86
C GLY A 25 -47.11 -66.87 13.59
N SER A 26 -47.86 -65.92 13.12
CA SER A 26 -47.52 -65.14 11.94
C SER A 26 -46.18 -64.42 12.16
N THR A 27 -45.32 -64.43 11.15
CA THR A 27 -44.09 -63.65 11.17
C THR A 27 -44.44 -62.19 11.37
N GLY A 28 -43.80 -61.53 12.34
CA GLY A 28 -44.00 -60.12 12.60
C GLY A 28 -43.66 -59.24 11.37
N PRO A 29 -44.26 -58.12 11.26
CA PRO A 29 -43.97 -57.20 10.14
C PRO A 29 -42.50 -56.82 10.10
N THR A 30 -41.94 -56.69 8.93
CA THR A 30 -40.59 -56.16 8.74
C THR A 30 -40.48 -54.78 9.37
N GLY A 31 -39.42 -54.54 10.16
CA GLY A 31 -39.15 -53.23 10.74
C GLY A 31 -39.10 -52.10 9.68
N SER A 32 -39.54 -50.97 10.03
CA SER A 32 -39.51 -49.81 9.12
C SER A 32 -38.07 -49.44 8.80
N THR A 33 -37.84 -49.04 7.56
CA THR A 33 -36.52 -48.49 7.13
C THR A 33 -36.16 -47.29 8.00
N GLY A 34 -34.92 -47.24 8.46
CA GLY A 34 -34.41 -46.08 9.20
C GLY A 34 -34.52 -44.81 8.40
N SER A 35 -34.71 -43.70 9.05
CA SER A 35 -34.76 -42.39 8.40
C SER A 35 -33.41 -42.03 7.78
N THR A 36 -33.44 -41.42 6.60
CA THR A 36 -32.22 -40.89 5.98
C THR A 36 -31.52 -39.90 6.92
N GLY A 37 -30.21 -40.02 7.05
CA GLY A 37 -29.42 -39.11 7.88
C GLY A 37 -29.52 -37.65 7.37
N PRO A 38 -29.30 -36.69 8.24
CA PRO A 38 -29.32 -35.29 7.85
C PRO A 38 -28.21 -35.00 6.81
N THR A 39 -28.51 -34.11 5.88
CA THR A 39 -27.50 -33.61 4.92
C THR A 39 -26.33 -33.00 5.69
N GLY A 40 -25.11 -33.33 5.29
CA GLY A 40 -23.89 -32.74 5.87
C GLY A 40 -23.92 -31.23 5.81
N SER A 41 -23.35 -30.56 6.80
CA SER A 41 -23.24 -29.10 6.81
C SER A 41 -22.43 -28.61 5.61
N THR A 42 -22.84 -27.49 5.03
CA THR A 42 -22.05 -26.81 4.00
C THR A 42 -20.67 -26.47 4.55
N GLY A 43 -19.62 -26.76 3.78
CA GLY A 43 -18.24 -26.39 4.16
C GLY A 43 -18.15 -24.87 4.39
N SER A 44 -17.28 -24.46 5.33
CA SER A 44 -17.01 -23.05 5.57
C SER A 44 -16.50 -22.37 4.30
N THR A 45 -16.91 -21.12 4.10
CA THR A 45 -16.37 -20.29 3.03
C THR A 45 -14.84 -20.20 3.20
N GLY A 46 -14.10 -20.41 2.11
CA GLY A 46 -12.64 -20.25 2.12
C GLY A 46 -12.25 -18.85 2.60
N PRO A 47 -11.03 -18.66 3.10
CA PRO A 47 -10.55 -17.36 3.48
C PRO A 47 -10.58 -16.41 2.29
N THR A 48 -10.92 -15.15 2.56
CA THR A 48 -10.80 -14.09 1.55
C THR A 48 -9.37 -14.07 1.04
N GLY A 49 -9.17 -14.05 -0.27
CA GLY A 49 -7.84 -13.89 -0.86
C GLY A 49 -7.14 -12.68 -0.27
N ALA A 50 -5.81 -12.76 -0.14
CA ALA A 50 -5.02 -11.62 0.28
C ALA A 50 -5.39 -10.40 -0.57
N ALA A 51 -5.67 -9.27 0.07
CA ALA A 51 -5.88 -8.03 -0.65
C ALA A 51 -4.67 -7.78 -1.55
N SER A 52 -4.91 -7.47 -2.82
CA SER A 52 -3.86 -6.98 -3.71
C SER A 52 -3.31 -5.71 -3.06
N VAL A 53 -2.11 -5.78 -2.52
CA VAL A 53 -1.40 -4.61 -1.98
C VAL A 53 -0.92 -3.75 -3.17
N GLY A 54 -1.84 -2.99 -3.74
CA GLY A 54 -1.47 -1.80 -4.49
C GLY A 54 -0.85 -0.76 -3.54
N LEU A 55 -0.24 0.30 -4.08
CA LEU A 55 0.22 1.44 -3.28
C LEU A 55 -0.99 2.04 -2.56
N THR A 56 -1.06 1.85 -1.25
CA THR A 56 -2.18 2.32 -0.43
C THR A 56 -2.04 3.79 -0.07
N ASN A 57 -0.80 4.29 -0.04
CA ASN A 57 -0.48 5.68 0.24
C ASN A 57 0.56 6.16 -0.78
N TYR A 58 0.18 7.18 -1.53
CA TYR A 58 0.98 7.80 -2.58
C TYR A 58 0.69 9.29 -2.65
N LEU A 59 1.71 10.08 -2.92
CA LEU A 59 1.60 11.51 -3.14
C LEU A 59 2.59 11.92 -4.22
N TYR A 60 2.13 12.75 -5.16
CA TYR A 60 2.97 13.44 -6.14
C TYR A 60 2.76 14.95 -6.01
N VAL A 61 3.85 15.68 -5.87
CA VAL A 61 3.86 17.15 -5.84
C VAL A 61 4.88 17.68 -6.84
N PHE A 62 4.61 18.83 -7.43
CA PHE A 62 5.52 19.44 -8.39
C PHE A 62 5.42 20.96 -8.38
N ASP A 63 6.43 21.60 -8.93
CA ASP A 63 6.49 23.03 -9.15
C ASP A 63 6.71 23.34 -10.63
N THR A 64 6.08 24.40 -11.12
CA THR A 64 6.18 24.88 -12.49
C THR A 64 6.71 26.32 -12.56
N THR A 65 7.27 26.81 -11.45
CA THR A 65 7.84 28.15 -11.37
C THR A 65 9.37 28.11 -11.32
N ASN A 66 10.01 29.23 -11.60
CA ASN A 66 11.40 29.41 -11.25
C ASN A 66 11.52 29.70 -9.77
N GLN A 67 12.40 28.97 -9.08
CA GLN A 67 12.66 29.17 -7.67
C GLN A 67 14.13 29.49 -7.44
N SER A 68 14.42 30.39 -6.50
CA SER A 68 15.78 30.67 -6.06
C SER A 68 15.95 30.08 -4.67
N ILE A 69 16.71 28.99 -4.54
CA ILE A 69 16.85 28.19 -3.34
C ILE A 69 18.21 28.44 -2.72
N ALA A 70 18.24 29.18 -1.62
CA ALA A 70 19.46 29.39 -0.85
C ALA A 70 19.94 28.08 -0.18
N VAL A 71 21.23 28.02 0.15
CA VAL A 71 21.78 26.90 0.94
C VAL A 71 21.02 26.81 2.27
N GLY A 72 20.60 25.63 2.62
CA GLY A 72 19.77 25.36 3.82
C GLY A 72 18.28 25.56 3.61
N SER A 73 17.84 26.08 2.47
CA SER A 73 16.42 26.28 2.14
C SER A 73 15.82 25.10 1.38
N SER A 74 14.52 24.91 1.55
CA SER A 74 13.76 23.86 0.86
C SER A 74 13.20 24.32 -0.48
N VAL A 75 13.08 23.37 -1.38
CA VAL A 75 12.24 23.50 -2.58
C VAL A 75 10.78 23.57 -2.13
N THR A 76 9.98 24.40 -2.79
CA THR A 76 8.53 24.47 -2.59
C THR A 76 7.79 23.90 -3.81
N PHE A 77 6.54 23.46 -3.60
CA PHE A 77 5.74 22.84 -4.65
C PHE A 77 4.40 23.56 -4.75
N ASN A 78 4.12 24.12 -5.92
CA ASN A 78 2.91 24.90 -6.15
C ASN A 78 1.69 24.06 -6.54
N THR A 79 1.88 22.77 -6.82
CA THR A 79 0.81 21.91 -7.32
C THR A 79 0.85 20.54 -6.67
N ASN A 80 -0.31 20.06 -6.25
CA ASN A 80 -0.54 18.68 -5.86
C ASN A 80 -1.07 17.91 -7.06
N GLY A 81 -0.35 16.86 -7.45
CA GLY A 81 -0.82 15.84 -8.37
C GLY A 81 -1.68 14.80 -7.64
N PRO A 82 -1.77 13.56 -8.15
CA PRO A 82 -2.53 12.51 -7.50
C PRO A 82 -2.05 12.23 -6.07
N ILE A 83 -3.01 12.11 -5.16
CA ILE A 83 -2.81 11.68 -3.76
C ILE A 83 -3.72 10.50 -3.51
N THR A 84 -3.19 9.41 -2.95
CA THR A 84 -3.96 8.23 -2.56
C THR A 84 -3.70 7.93 -1.09
N GLY A 85 -4.75 7.51 -0.37
CA GLY A 85 -4.68 7.22 1.06
C GLY A 85 -4.66 8.48 1.93
N THR A 86 -4.37 8.31 3.21
CA THR A 86 -4.40 9.38 4.22
C THR A 86 -3.06 9.58 4.94
N ALA A 87 -2.06 8.75 4.62
CA ALA A 87 -0.76 8.81 5.27
C ALA A 87 0.06 10.03 4.88
N LEU A 88 -0.21 10.64 3.73
CA LEU A 88 0.59 11.71 3.14
C LEU A 88 -0.27 12.93 2.85
N SER A 89 0.26 14.11 3.15
CA SER A 89 -0.39 15.37 2.81
C SER A 89 0.62 16.47 2.50
N HIS A 90 0.20 17.45 1.70
CA HIS A 90 1.00 18.61 1.32
C HIS A 90 0.10 19.82 1.12
N ILE A 91 0.58 20.97 1.58
CA ILE A 91 -0.06 22.27 1.35
C ILE A 91 0.68 22.96 0.21
N THR A 92 -0.03 23.27 -0.87
CA THR A 92 0.52 23.96 -2.04
C THR A 92 1.25 25.25 -1.67
N GLY A 93 2.39 25.50 -2.30
CA GLY A 93 3.24 26.64 -2.04
C GLY A 93 4.22 26.42 -0.89
N THR A 94 4.20 25.28 -0.22
CA THR A 94 5.17 24.93 0.83
C THR A 94 6.16 23.86 0.35
N GLY A 95 7.24 23.64 1.11
CA GLY A 95 8.19 22.55 0.86
C GLY A 95 7.97 21.34 1.78
N ASN A 96 6.96 21.38 2.64
CA ASN A 96 6.75 20.38 3.68
C ASN A 96 5.76 19.30 3.22
N ILE A 97 6.23 18.08 3.05
CA ILE A 97 5.37 16.90 2.87
C ILE A 97 5.21 16.25 4.24
N ILE A 98 3.97 16.15 4.71
CA ILE A 98 3.66 15.61 6.04
C ILE A 98 3.34 14.13 5.92
N ILE A 99 3.96 13.34 6.77
CA ILE A 99 3.77 11.88 6.88
C ILE A 99 3.08 11.58 8.21
N ASN A 100 1.86 11.06 8.13
CA ASN A 100 0.96 10.84 9.27
C ASN A 100 0.86 9.37 9.71
N THR A 101 1.56 8.45 9.04
CA THR A 101 1.53 7.03 9.38
C THR A 101 2.95 6.48 9.50
N LEU A 102 3.18 5.64 10.51
CA LEU A 102 4.44 4.92 10.66
C LEU A 102 4.65 3.95 9.50
N GLY A 103 5.89 3.63 9.17
CA GLY A 103 6.20 2.64 8.14
C GLY A 103 7.41 3.01 7.30
N THR A 104 7.66 2.22 6.27
CA THR A 104 8.74 2.43 5.31
C THR A 104 8.21 3.14 4.07
N TYR A 105 8.95 4.13 3.64
CA TYR A 105 8.61 4.97 2.49
C TYR A 105 9.77 5.01 1.50
N VAL A 106 9.41 5.20 0.23
CA VAL A 106 10.34 5.55 -0.83
C VAL A 106 9.94 6.91 -1.37
N ALA A 107 10.91 7.82 -1.46
CA ALA A 107 10.73 9.12 -2.09
C ALA A 107 11.69 9.26 -3.27
N GLU A 108 11.16 9.73 -4.38
CA GLU A 108 11.89 10.04 -5.60
C GLU A 108 11.73 11.52 -5.90
N PHE A 109 12.81 12.20 -6.21
CA PHE A 109 12.75 13.59 -6.64
C PHE A 109 13.47 13.79 -7.95
N GLN A 110 13.08 14.84 -8.65
CA GLN A 110 13.84 15.44 -9.74
C GLN A 110 13.73 16.95 -9.68
N LEU A 111 14.79 17.63 -10.12
CA LEU A 111 14.81 19.07 -10.29
C LEU A 111 15.70 19.47 -11.45
N GLN A 112 15.33 20.59 -12.09
CA GLN A 112 16.07 21.19 -13.17
C GLN A 112 16.72 22.48 -12.66
N ALA A 113 18.04 22.51 -12.57
CA ALA A 113 18.78 23.62 -12.00
C ALA A 113 19.67 24.29 -13.03
N SER A 114 19.78 25.62 -12.96
CA SER A 114 20.61 26.44 -13.86
C SER A 114 22.11 26.28 -13.64
N ARG A 115 22.52 25.66 -12.52
CA ARG A 115 23.93 25.49 -12.12
C ARG A 115 24.17 24.11 -11.51
N GLU A 116 25.46 23.77 -11.36
CA GLU A 116 25.91 22.65 -10.55
C GLU A 116 25.28 22.73 -9.15
N ASN A 117 24.78 21.61 -8.65
CA ASN A 117 23.98 21.62 -7.42
C ASN A 117 24.06 20.33 -6.65
N GLN A 118 23.69 20.40 -5.37
CA GLN A 118 23.56 19.26 -4.49
C GLN A 118 22.34 19.44 -3.59
N PHE A 119 21.41 18.51 -3.67
CA PHE A 119 20.18 18.49 -2.86
C PHE A 119 20.10 17.22 -2.04
N SER A 120 19.43 17.30 -0.90
CA SER A 120 19.15 16.14 -0.06
C SER A 120 17.71 16.11 0.42
N LEU A 121 17.17 14.89 0.47
CA LEU A 121 15.95 14.59 1.19
C LEU A 121 16.25 14.61 2.69
N GLN A 122 15.41 15.30 3.46
CA GLN A 122 15.52 15.35 4.91
C GLN A 122 14.21 14.94 5.57
N LEU A 123 14.31 14.16 6.63
CA LEU A 123 13.19 13.81 7.50
C LEU A 123 13.36 14.55 8.82
N ASN A 124 12.38 15.39 9.18
CA ASN A 124 12.41 16.23 10.38
C ASN A 124 13.70 17.06 10.52
N GLY A 125 14.19 17.60 9.41
CA GLY A 125 15.42 18.39 9.35
C GLY A 125 16.72 17.60 9.36
N THR A 126 16.66 16.26 9.44
CA THR A 126 17.85 15.39 9.40
C THR A 126 17.99 14.77 8.01
N PRO A 127 19.17 14.84 7.36
CA PRO A 127 19.40 14.21 6.07
C PRO A 127 19.15 12.71 6.13
N ILE A 128 18.37 12.20 5.19
CA ILE A 128 18.14 10.76 5.01
C ILE A 128 19.45 10.13 4.50
N SER A 129 19.87 9.03 5.13
CA SER A 129 21.03 8.27 4.67
C SER A 129 20.81 7.79 3.22
N GLY A 130 21.77 8.07 2.33
CA GLY A 130 21.63 7.79 0.89
C GLY A 130 20.66 8.72 0.14
N GLY A 131 20.14 9.77 0.77
CA GLY A 131 19.20 10.72 0.17
C GLY A 131 19.81 12.01 -0.38
N ARG A 132 21.13 12.07 -0.59
CA ARG A 132 21.83 13.23 -1.15
C ARG A 132 22.31 12.95 -2.57
N PHE A 133 21.96 13.83 -3.48
CA PHE A 133 22.29 13.72 -4.91
C PHE A 133 22.75 15.06 -5.46
N GLY A 134 23.63 15.02 -6.43
CA GLY A 134 24.16 16.23 -7.03
C GLY A 134 24.51 16.03 -8.50
N THR A 135 24.63 17.16 -9.21
CA THR A 135 25.14 17.22 -10.58
C THR A 135 26.20 18.29 -10.69
N GLY A 136 27.30 17.99 -11.39
CA GLY A 136 28.38 18.92 -11.66
C GLY A 136 28.21 19.77 -12.92
N SER A 137 27.06 19.66 -13.60
CA SER A 137 26.79 20.39 -14.84
C SER A 137 25.55 21.26 -14.70
N PRO A 138 25.58 22.51 -15.20
CA PRO A 138 24.41 23.36 -15.28
C PRO A 138 23.41 22.80 -16.29
N HIS A 139 22.12 23.18 -16.13
CA HIS A 139 21.00 22.79 -17.01
C HIS A 139 20.83 21.27 -17.18
N THR A 140 21.25 20.48 -16.17
CA THR A 140 21.03 19.04 -16.12
C THR A 140 20.05 18.69 -15.01
N ILE A 141 19.31 17.60 -15.20
CA ILE A 141 18.39 17.11 -14.18
C ILE A 141 19.20 16.48 -13.04
N ASN A 142 18.98 16.96 -11.81
CA ASN A 142 19.36 16.25 -10.61
C ASN A 142 18.17 15.42 -10.14
N GLN A 143 18.37 14.13 -9.98
CA GLN A 143 17.34 13.21 -9.54
C GLN A 143 17.89 12.22 -8.53
N GLY A 144 17.05 11.74 -7.67
CA GLY A 144 17.44 10.75 -6.67
C GLY A 144 16.27 10.03 -6.04
N THR A 145 16.58 8.86 -5.50
CA THR A 145 15.62 8.00 -4.80
C THR A 145 16.20 7.62 -3.45
N ALA A 146 15.43 7.73 -2.39
CA ALA A 146 15.80 7.26 -1.07
C ALA A 146 14.65 6.50 -0.40
N ALA A 147 15.01 5.40 0.28
CA ALA A 147 14.10 4.67 1.16
C ALA A 147 14.43 5.02 2.61
N PHE A 148 13.40 5.17 3.45
CA PHE A 148 13.55 5.53 4.85
C PHE A 148 12.37 5.03 5.68
N THR A 149 12.59 4.87 6.99
CA THR A 149 11.55 4.45 7.92
C THR A 149 11.12 5.61 8.79
N VAL A 150 9.81 5.81 8.89
CA VAL A 150 9.16 6.80 9.77
C VAL A 150 8.75 6.10 11.05
N THR A 151 9.37 6.49 12.16
CA THR A 151 9.14 5.92 13.50
C THR A 151 8.39 6.86 14.44
N VAL A 152 8.17 8.10 14.02
CA VAL A 152 7.41 9.14 14.77
C VAL A 152 6.50 9.86 13.79
N VAL A 153 5.28 10.17 14.21
CA VAL A 153 4.32 10.94 13.41
C VAL A 153 3.71 12.08 14.25
N PRO A 154 3.37 13.23 13.62
CA PRO A 154 3.64 13.55 12.23
C PRO A 154 5.14 13.75 11.98
N SER A 155 5.62 13.33 10.81
CA SER A 155 6.98 13.61 10.33
C SER A 155 6.91 14.49 9.09
N THR A 156 7.97 15.26 8.85
CA THR A 156 8.06 16.17 7.71
C THR A 156 9.20 15.78 6.80
N LEU A 157 8.90 15.51 5.52
CA LEU A 157 9.89 15.33 4.46
C LEU A 157 10.08 16.64 3.72
N THR A 158 11.34 17.02 3.45
CA THR A 158 11.72 18.19 2.67
C THR A 158 12.85 17.87 1.69
N LEU A 159 12.92 18.61 0.59
CA LEU A 159 14.04 18.59 -0.36
C LEU A 159 14.83 19.89 -0.18
N ILE A 160 16.07 19.78 0.27
CA ILE A 160 16.90 20.93 0.70
C ILE A 160 18.08 21.12 -0.22
N ASN A 161 18.37 22.38 -0.61
CA ASN A 161 19.67 22.76 -1.13
C ASN A 161 20.69 22.64 -0.02
N ASN A 162 21.36 21.49 0.05
CA ASN A 162 22.14 21.14 1.22
C ASN A 162 23.47 21.94 1.26
N THR A 163 24.32 21.70 0.27
CA THR A 163 25.68 22.30 0.22
C THR A 163 26.14 22.50 -1.21
N SER A 164 25.28 23.06 -2.08
CA SER A 164 25.66 23.34 -3.46
C SER A 164 26.85 24.32 -3.49
N SER A 165 27.91 23.94 -4.20
CA SER A 165 29.12 24.77 -4.35
C SER A 165 28.80 26.12 -4.99
N ALA A 166 27.79 26.18 -5.85
CA ALA A 166 27.31 27.40 -6.45
C ALA A 166 26.51 28.31 -5.50
N GLY A 167 26.24 27.83 -4.25
CA GLY A 167 25.47 28.56 -3.26
C GLY A 167 23.97 28.51 -3.55
N THR A 168 23.35 29.67 -3.80
CA THR A 168 21.95 29.75 -4.20
C THR A 168 21.74 29.16 -5.57
N ILE A 169 20.76 28.26 -5.68
CA ILE A 169 20.42 27.55 -6.92
C ILE A 169 19.09 28.06 -7.45
N THR A 170 19.06 28.43 -8.73
CA THR A 170 17.80 28.74 -9.43
C THR A 170 17.31 27.49 -10.15
N LEU A 171 16.08 27.07 -9.82
CA LEU A 171 15.37 26.02 -10.57
C LEU A 171 14.69 26.65 -11.78
N SER A 172 14.77 25.97 -12.92
CA SER A 172 14.29 26.47 -14.21
C SER A 172 13.07 25.71 -14.69
N ASN A 173 12.08 26.44 -15.17
CA ASN A 173 10.86 25.89 -15.77
C ASN A 173 10.78 26.06 -17.29
N SER A 174 11.85 26.52 -17.93
CA SER A 174 11.83 26.90 -19.36
C SER A 174 12.98 26.30 -20.19
N ASP A 175 13.73 25.36 -19.62
CA ASP A 175 14.82 24.71 -20.34
C ASP A 175 14.30 23.78 -21.43
N GLY A 176 14.87 23.87 -22.63
CA GLY A 176 14.63 22.94 -23.73
C GLY A 176 13.42 23.22 -24.62
N GLY A 177 12.59 24.22 -24.32
CA GLY A 177 11.41 24.49 -25.12
C GLY A 177 10.70 25.79 -24.79
N SER A 178 9.58 26.06 -25.48
CA SER A 178 8.75 27.26 -25.29
C SER A 178 7.59 27.07 -24.33
N LEU A 179 7.34 25.83 -23.85
CA LEU A 179 6.31 25.53 -22.89
C LEU A 179 6.90 25.41 -21.48
N THR A 180 6.08 25.71 -20.49
CA THR A 180 6.46 25.60 -19.08
C THR A 180 6.73 24.16 -18.68
N ASN A 181 7.91 23.93 -18.14
CA ASN A 181 8.32 22.62 -17.59
C ASN A 181 8.03 22.51 -16.10
N VAL A 182 8.07 21.29 -15.60
CA VAL A 182 8.22 21.03 -14.17
C VAL A 182 9.66 21.35 -13.77
N SER A 183 9.84 22.31 -12.87
CA SER A 183 11.15 22.72 -12.37
C SER A 183 11.65 21.82 -11.23
N ALA A 184 10.73 21.24 -10.46
CA ALA A 184 10.98 20.27 -9.40
C ALA A 184 9.76 19.39 -9.15
N SER A 185 9.98 18.15 -8.74
CA SER A 185 8.91 17.24 -8.29
C SER A 185 9.40 16.25 -7.24
N ILE A 186 8.45 15.76 -6.44
CA ILE A 186 8.64 14.62 -5.55
C ILE A 186 7.45 13.66 -5.72
N SER A 187 7.78 12.37 -5.86
CA SER A 187 6.86 11.25 -5.64
C SER A 187 7.24 10.57 -4.34
N ILE A 188 6.26 10.26 -3.50
CA ILE A 188 6.48 9.48 -2.28
C ILE A 188 5.40 8.43 -2.14
N PHE A 189 5.78 7.23 -1.72
CA PHE A 189 4.85 6.12 -1.49
C PHE A 189 5.31 5.24 -0.34
N GLN A 190 4.33 4.69 0.36
CA GLN A 190 4.55 3.75 1.45
C GLN A 190 4.71 2.33 0.89
N VAL A 191 5.70 1.59 1.39
CA VAL A 191 6.03 0.21 0.96
C VAL A 191 5.87 -0.82 2.08
N GLY A 192 5.64 -0.40 3.32
CA GLY A 192 5.46 -1.28 4.48
C GLY A 192 5.21 -0.52 5.78
#